data_5baf06023950c6922cddda843e49d861
#
_entry.id   5baf06023950c6922cddda843e49d861
#
_cell.length_a   1.000
_cell.length_b   1.000
_cell.length_c   1.000
_cell.angle_alpha   90.00
_cell.angle_beta   90.00
_cell.angle_gamma   90.00
#
_symmetry.space_group_name_H-M   'P 1'
#
loop_
_entity.id
_entity.type
_entity.pdbx_description
1 polymer ?
#
loop_
_entity_poly.entity_id
_entity_poly.type
_entity_poly.pdbx_seq_one_letter_code
_entity_poly.pdbx_strand_id
1 'polypeptide(L)'
;MVVLSIMMKRLFFYIILAVSVAFASCEDNDSFGVSPSNIFTFSEDTINMDTVFSTVPTPTYSFWVYNNSGDGIRINQARLQRGNQTGFRVNVDGFYLDNSMGSLVNNIEVRDGDSIRVFVELTSAANGQDVPVLLEDDLLFLLESGVEQKVNLRAFSWDAQLMDSLVVKNDMIIESSKPIVIRKGIVVDSLATLTVNHPTTLYFGADAGIDVFGRLLVHLNTVGEVVMRGDRT
;
A
#
# COMPACT_ATOMS: atom_id res chain seq x y z
N MET A 1 -45.75 -4.36 -57.72
CA MET A 1 -44.27 -4.44 -57.49
C MET A 1 -43.60 -3.11 -57.15
N VAL A 2 -43.97 -2.02 -57.84
CA VAL A 2 -43.32 -0.67 -57.58
C VAL A 2 -43.63 -0.11 -56.23
N VAL A 3 -44.86 -0.21 -55.70
CA VAL A 3 -45.24 0.35 -54.38
C VAL A 3 -44.47 -0.29 -53.20
N LEU A 4 -44.27 -1.62 -53.26
CA LEU A 4 -43.53 -2.36 -52.25
C LEU A 4 -42.05 -1.95 -52.23
N SER A 5 -41.45 -1.69 -53.38
CA SER A 5 -40.07 -1.19 -53.50
C SER A 5 -39.90 0.21 -52.91
N ILE A 6 -40.91 1.07 -53.09
CA ILE A 6 -40.86 2.43 -52.48
C ILE A 6 -41.02 2.38 -50.96
N MET A 7 -41.89 1.52 -50.43
CA MET A 7 -42.07 1.32 -49.00
C MET A 7 -40.78 0.77 -48.32
N MET A 8 -40.14 -0.22 -48.95
CA MET A 8 -38.86 -0.76 -48.43
C MET A 8 -37.75 0.27 -48.42
N LYS A 9 -37.63 1.12 -49.44
CA LYS A 9 -36.64 2.19 -49.48
C LYS A 9 -36.87 3.23 -48.39
N ARG A 10 -38.12 3.60 -48.12
CA ARG A 10 -38.49 4.52 -47.03
C ARG A 10 -38.21 3.90 -45.67
N LEU A 11 -38.52 2.63 -45.43
CA LEU A 11 -38.23 1.91 -44.20
C LEU A 11 -36.73 1.85 -43.96
N PHE A 12 -35.95 1.54 -44.99
CA PHE A 12 -34.47 1.48 -44.89
C PHE A 12 -33.87 2.86 -44.57
N PHE A 13 -34.40 3.93 -45.14
CA PHE A 13 -34.00 5.30 -44.84
C PHE A 13 -34.30 5.69 -43.39
N TYR A 14 -35.46 5.32 -42.84
CA TYR A 14 -35.80 5.59 -41.44
C TYR A 14 -34.94 4.75 -40.46
N ILE A 15 -34.59 3.53 -40.81
CA ILE A 15 -33.67 2.70 -40.01
C ILE A 15 -32.26 3.32 -39.97
N ILE A 16 -31.74 3.77 -41.12
CA ILE A 16 -30.44 4.46 -41.19
C ILE A 16 -30.46 5.75 -40.38
N LEU A 17 -31.54 6.53 -40.48
CA LEU A 17 -31.71 7.77 -39.74
C LEU A 17 -31.79 7.49 -38.22
N ALA A 18 -32.51 6.47 -37.79
CA ALA A 18 -32.59 6.07 -36.38
C ALA A 18 -31.23 5.57 -35.82
N VAL A 19 -30.48 4.81 -36.64
CA VAL A 19 -29.13 4.34 -36.26
C VAL A 19 -28.14 5.52 -36.18
N SER A 20 -28.22 6.48 -37.11
CA SER A 20 -27.31 7.66 -37.07
C SER A 20 -27.55 8.55 -35.85
N VAL A 21 -28.79 8.66 -35.35
CA VAL A 21 -29.11 9.42 -34.11
C VAL A 21 -28.61 8.68 -32.86
N ALA A 22 -28.58 7.35 -32.88
CA ALA A 22 -28.09 6.56 -31.76
C ALA A 22 -26.55 6.68 -31.54
N PHE A 23 -25.79 7.05 -32.57
CA PHE A 23 -24.35 7.28 -32.48
C PHE A 23 -23.96 8.74 -32.12
N ALA A 24 -24.91 9.66 -32.07
CA ALA A 24 -24.64 11.07 -31.76
C ALA A 24 -24.71 11.39 -30.25
N SER A 25 -24.89 10.39 -29.37
CA SER A 25 -25.20 10.60 -27.94
C SER A 25 -24.04 10.34 -26.99
N CYS A 26 -22.79 10.45 -27.40
CA CYS A 26 -21.65 10.45 -26.51
C CYS A 26 -20.67 11.55 -26.90
N GLU A 27 -21.01 12.79 -26.65
CA GLU A 27 -20.01 13.81 -26.37
C GLU A 27 -19.86 13.84 -24.84
N ASP A 28 -18.85 13.13 -24.32
CA ASP A 28 -18.34 13.36 -22.99
C ASP A 28 -17.72 14.77 -22.99
N ASN A 29 -18.52 15.78 -22.72
CA ASN A 29 -18.04 17.13 -22.45
C ASN A 29 -17.45 17.15 -21.04
N ASP A 30 -16.32 16.44 -20.85
CA ASP A 30 -15.55 16.55 -19.62
C ASP A 30 -14.96 17.96 -19.53
N SER A 31 -15.52 18.78 -18.68
CA SER A 31 -14.91 20.06 -18.33
C SER A 31 -13.91 19.84 -17.21
N PHE A 32 -12.77 20.50 -17.29
CA PHE A 32 -11.76 20.54 -16.22
C PHE A 32 -11.61 21.99 -15.77
N GLY A 33 -12.03 22.25 -14.54
CA GLY A 33 -12.02 23.58 -13.95
C GLY A 33 -10.76 23.85 -13.13
N VAL A 34 -10.31 25.09 -13.14
CA VAL A 34 -9.18 25.58 -12.33
C VAL A 34 -9.64 26.36 -11.10
N SER A 35 -10.88 26.15 -10.64
CA SER A 35 -11.37 26.80 -9.43
C SER A 35 -10.67 26.25 -8.18
N PRO A 36 -10.15 27.11 -7.30
CA PRO A 36 -9.57 26.65 -6.02
C PRO A 36 -10.59 25.97 -5.08
N SER A 37 -11.89 26.07 -5.36
CA SER A 37 -12.95 25.37 -4.62
C SER A 37 -13.09 23.89 -5.04
N ASN A 38 -12.57 23.54 -6.24
CA ASN A 38 -12.57 22.17 -6.73
C ASN A 38 -11.43 21.41 -6.08
N ILE A 39 -11.77 20.61 -5.06
CA ILE A 39 -10.82 19.84 -4.25
C ILE A 39 -11.27 18.39 -4.16
N PHE A 40 -10.33 17.51 -3.92
CA PHE A 40 -10.59 16.09 -3.66
C PHE A 40 -11.08 15.83 -2.24
N THR A 41 -11.84 14.76 -2.09
CA THR A 41 -12.11 14.12 -0.80
C THR A 41 -11.33 12.80 -0.74
N PHE A 42 -10.63 12.55 0.35
CA PHE A 42 -9.86 11.33 0.55
C PHE A 42 -10.64 10.37 1.46
N SER A 43 -10.57 9.06 1.20
CA SER A 43 -11.14 8.05 2.11
C SER A 43 -10.38 7.98 3.42
N GLU A 44 -9.09 8.33 3.40
CA GLU A 44 -8.18 8.37 4.53
C GLU A 44 -7.31 9.63 4.43
N ASP A 45 -7.13 10.35 5.51
CA ASP A 45 -6.20 11.48 5.60
C ASP A 45 -4.79 11.06 6.06
N THR A 46 -4.71 9.86 6.63
CA THR A 46 -3.47 9.27 7.16
C THR A 46 -3.46 7.76 6.92
N ILE A 47 -2.43 7.28 6.23
CA ILE A 47 -2.15 5.85 6.10
C ILE A 47 -1.18 5.45 7.21
N ASN A 48 -1.72 4.79 8.24
CA ASN A 48 -0.93 4.28 9.36
C ASN A 48 -0.63 2.79 9.16
N MET A 49 0.65 2.47 8.95
CA MET A 49 1.13 1.09 8.76
C MET A 49 1.55 0.40 10.06
N ASP A 50 1.27 1.03 11.22
CA ASP A 50 1.70 0.56 12.54
C ASP A 50 3.21 0.28 12.62
N THR A 51 3.60 -0.87 13.19
CA THR A 51 5.00 -1.28 13.29
C THR A 51 5.38 -2.17 12.11
N VAL A 52 6.42 -1.77 11.40
CA VAL A 52 6.98 -2.49 10.26
C VAL A 52 8.44 -2.88 10.56
N PHE A 53 8.90 -3.99 9.95
CA PHE A 53 10.31 -4.36 10.09
C PHE A 53 11.15 -3.71 8.99
N SER A 54 12.29 -3.12 9.39
CA SER A 54 13.24 -2.58 8.43
C SER A 54 13.71 -3.64 7.45
N THR A 55 13.97 -3.25 6.21
CA THR A 55 14.38 -4.12 5.09
C THR A 55 13.36 -5.19 4.65
N VAL A 56 12.17 -5.20 5.26
CA VAL A 56 11.07 -6.10 4.88
C VAL A 56 9.97 -5.27 4.21
N PRO A 57 9.54 -5.61 2.97
CA PRO A 57 8.41 -4.94 2.33
C PRO A 57 7.12 -5.15 3.12
N THR A 58 6.34 -4.09 3.28
CA THR A 58 4.99 -4.19 3.85
C THR A 58 4.01 -4.82 2.85
N PRO A 59 2.83 -5.29 3.31
CA PRO A 59 1.68 -5.43 2.44
C PRO A 59 1.33 -4.10 1.76
N THR A 60 0.59 -4.17 0.66
CA THR A 60 0.11 -2.99 -0.06
C THR A 60 -1.10 -2.41 0.67
N TYR A 61 -1.01 -1.18 1.11
CA TYR A 61 -2.12 -0.37 1.60
C TYR A 61 -2.75 0.40 0.46
N SER A 62 -4.01 0.80 0.58
CA SER A 62 -4.65 1.62 -0.45
C SER A 62 -5.74 2.51 0.10
N PHE A 63 -5.95 3.66 -0.56
CA PHE A 63 -7.05 4.57 -0.28
C PHE A 63 -7.62 5.14 -1.58
N TRP A 64 -8.79 5.76 -1.48
CA TRP A 64 -9.47 6.38 -2.59
C TRP A 64 -9.36 7.89 -2.54
N VAL A 65 -9.29 8.50 -3.72
CA VAL A 65 -9.35 9.94 -3.95
C VAL A 65 -10.56 10.22 -4.81
N TYR A 66 -11.56 10.89 -4.26
CA TYR A 66 -12.85 11.16 -4.90
C TYR A 66 -12.91 12.59 -5.42
N ASN A 67 -13.39 12.75 -6.63
CA ASN A 67 -13.77 14.05 -7.16
C ASN A 67 -15.30 14.22 -7.15
N ASN A 68 -15.82 14.99 -6.21
CA ASN A 68 -17.23 15.34 -6.09
C ASN A 68 -17.43 16.86 -6.20
N SER A 69 -16.57 17.56 -6.96
CA SER A 69 -16.53 19.01 -7.00
C SER A 69 -17.55 19.64 -7.98
N GLY A 70 -18.16 18.84 -8.86
CA GLY A 70 -19.04 19.28 -9.94
C GLY A 70 -18.30 19.61 -11.23
N ASP A 71 -16.99 19.39 -11.31
CA ASP A 71 -16.14 19.60 -12.48
C ASP A 71 -14.93 18.66 -12.43
N GLY A 72 -14.31 18.35 -13.57
CA GLY A 72 -13.08 17.58 -13.61
C GLY A 72 -11.93 18.31 -12.92
N ILE A 73 -11.11 17.57 -12.18
CA ILE A 73 -9.89 18.07 -11.53
C ILE A 73 -8.67 17.47 -12.20
N ARG A 74 -7.69 18.30 -12.54
CA ARG A 74 -6.38 17.85 -13.00
C ARG A 74 -5.35 17.98 -11.89
N ILE A 75 -4.72 16.86 -11.54
CA ILE A 75 -3.54 16.82 -10.68
C ILE A 75 -2.34 17.18 -11.54
N ASN A 76 -1.80 18.37 -11.34
CA ASN A 76 -0.63 18.84 -12.06
C ASN A 76 0.60 18.01 -11.66
N GLN A 77 0.70 17.69 -10.36
CA GLN A 77 1.78 16.84 -9.84
C GLN A 77 1.31 16.09 -8.58
N ALA A 78 1.54 14.77 -8.53
CA ALA A 78 1.51 14.00 -7.29
C ALA A 78 2.94 13.58 -6.94
N ARG A 79 3.38 13.79 -5.69
CA ARG A 79 4.75 13.52 -5.26
C ARG A 79 4.86 13.18 -3.78
N LEU A 80 5.89 12.42 -3.43
CA LEU A 80 6.34 12.30 -2.04
C LEU A 80 7.12 13.55 -1.63
N GLN A 81 6.83 14.12 -0.46
CA GLN A 81 7.49 15.33 0.01
C GLN A 81 8.99 15.11 0.24
N ARG A 82 9.36 13.95 0.77
CA ARG A 82 10.75 13.57 1.05
C ARG A 82 11.37 12.70 -0.05
N GLY A 83 10.65 12.49 -1.14
CA GLY A 83 11.12 11.68 -2.26
C GLY A 83 11.37 10.23 -1.85
N ASN A 84 12.55 9.69 -2.18
CA ASN A 84 12.92 8.31 -1.86
C ASN A 84 13.60 8.11 -0.47
N GLN A 85 13.63 9.14 0.37
CA GLN A 85 14.41 9.11 1.62
C GLN A 85 13.79 8.22 2.70
N THR A 86 12.47 8.01 2.66
CA THR A 86 11.72 7.27 3.67
C THR A 86 11.49 5.80 3.32
N GLY A 87 11.64 5.44 2.04
CA GLY A 87 11.38 4.08 1.54
C GLY A 87 9.92 3.81 1.19
N PHE A 88 9.02 4.81 1.26
CA PHE A 88 7.66 4.70 0.73
C PHE A 88 7.69 4.57 -0.79
N ARG A 89 6.85 3.68 -1.31
CA ARG A 89 6.59 3.48 -2.73
C ARG A 89 5.10 3.69 -2.98
N VAL A 90 4.78 4.56 -3.91
CA VAL A 90 3.40 4.96 -4.18
C VAL A 90 3.06 4.78 -5.65
N ASN A 91 1.86 4.29 -5.91
CA ASN A 91 1.25 4.26 -7.23
C ASN A 91 -0.06 5.05 -7.16
N VAL A 92 -0.19 6.06 -8.00
CA VAL A 92 -1.39 6.90 -8.11
C VAL A 92 -2.04 6.60 -9.44
N ASP A 93 -3.23 5.99 -9.41
CA ASP A 93 -4.02 5.65 -10.60
C ASP A 93 -3.24 4.88 -11.67
N GLY A 94 -2.47 3.87 -11.27
CA GLY A 94 -1.63 3.08 -12.18
C GLY A 94 -0.25 3.68 -12.47
N PHE A 95 0.01 4.94 -12.10
CA PHE A 95 1.30 5.60 -12.30
C PHE A 95 2.18 5.46 -11.05
N TYR A 96 3.31 4.81 -11.23
CA TYR A 96 4.28 4.65 -10.14
C TYR A 96 5.13 5.93 -9.98
N LEU A 97 5.27 6.40 -8.74
CA LEU A 97 6.15 7.51 -8.40
C LEU A 97 7.61 7.03 -8.42
N ASP A 98 8.22 7.07 -9.60
CA ASP A 98 9.56 6.52 -9.81
C ASP A 98 10.63 7.41 -9.17
N ASN A 99 11.56 6.77 -8.45
CA ASN A 99 12.69 7.45 -7.81
C ASN A 99 13.61 8.15 -8.81
N SER A 100 13.75 7.63 -10.02
CA SER A 100 14.56 8.25 -11.09
C SER A 100 13.95 9.55 -11.60
N MET A 101 12.63 9.72 -11.42
CA MET A 101 11.84 10.91 -11.76
C MET A 101 11.57 11.82 -10.55
N GLY A 102 12.28 11.62 -9.42
CA GLY A 102 12.10 12.41 -8.21
C GLY A 102 10.91 12.00 -7.35
N SER A 103 10.44 10.76 -7.48
CA SER A 103 9.28 10.22 -6.76
C SER A 103 8.01 11.04 -7.00
N LEU A 104 7.74 11.32 -8.26
CA LEU A 104 6.59 12.12 -8.70
C LEU A 104 5.97 11.58 -9.99
N VAL A 105 4.71 11.96 -10.22
CA VAL A 105 3.98 11.79 -11.47
C VAL A 105 3.20 13.07 -11.77
N ASN A 106 2.97 13.35 -13.06
CA ASN A 106 2.31 14.56 -13.51
C ASN A 106 1.06 14.26 -14.35
N ASN A 107 0.16 15.25 -14.44
CA ASN A 107 -0.96 15.27 -15.38
C ASN A 107 -1.93 14.09 -15.24
N ILE A 108 -2.43 13.85 -14.03
CA ILE A 108 -3.50 12.86 -13.78
C ILE A 108 -4.82 13.61 -13.79
N GLU A 109 -5.77 13.13 -14.60
CA GLU A 109 -7.12 13.68 -14.73
C GLU A 109 -8.12 12.82 -13.97
N VAL A 110 -8.96 13.47 -13.16
CA VAL A 110 -10.07 12.81 -12.45
C VAL A 110 -11.36 13.55 -12.79
N ARG A 111 -12.27 12.89 -13.50
CA ARG A 111 -13.54 13.45 -13.93
C ARG A 111 -14.45 13.73 -12.74
N ASP A 112 -15.44 14.58 -12.93
CA ASP A 112 -16.49 14.79 -11.91
C ASP A 112 -17.24 13.48 -11.63
N GLY A 113 -17.48 13.20 -10.35
CA GLY A 113 -18.13 11.97 -9.89
C GLY A 113 -17.26 10.73 -9.97
N ASP A 114 -16.00 10.83 -10.42
CA ASP A 114 -15.07 9.70 -10.52
C ASP A 114 -14.11 9.65 -9.32
N SER A 115 -13.35 8.56 -9.25
CA SER A 115 -12.36 8.33 -8.21
C SER A 115 -11.15 7.59 -8.73
N ILE A 116 -9.99 7.87 -8.17
CA ILE A 116 -8.75 7.14 -8.42
C ILE A 116 -8.31 6.40 -7.17
N ARG A 117 -7.60 5.31 -7.36
CA ARG A 117 -7.05 4.51 -6.26
C ARG A 117 -5.56 4.74 -6.12
N VAL A 118 -5.14 4.95 -4.89
CA VAL A 118 -3.72 5.10 -4.53
C VAL A 118 -3.27 3.88 -3.75
N PHE A 119 -2.13 3.31 -4.15
CA PHE A 119 -1.50 2.18 -3.48
C PHE A 119 -0.19 2.64 -2.84
N VAL A 120 0.05 2.19 -1.63
CA VAL A 120 1.22 2.57 -0.83
C VAL A 120 1.87 1.34 -0.23
N GLU A 121 3.17 1.23 -0.37
CA GLU A 121 4.03 0.22 0.27
C GLU A 121 5.20 0.92 0.95
N LEU A 122 5.80 0.25 1.92
CA LEU A 122 7.00 0.72 2.59
C LEU A 122 8.05 -0.38 2.63
N THR A 123 9.29 -0.01 2.32
CA THR A 123 10.49 -0.79 2.66
C THR A 123 11.49 0.18 3.28
N SER A 124 11.43 0.30 4.61
CA SER A 124 12.32 1.20 5.32
C SER A 124 13.75 0.67 5.36
N ALA A 125 14.72 1.57 5.39
CA ALA A 125 16.11 1.20 5.65
C ALA A 125 16.29 0.78 7.13
N ALA A 126 17.34 0.01 7.43
CA ALA A 126 17.75 -0.22 8.81
C ALA A 126 18.14 1.11 9.47
N ASN A 127 17.69 1.30 10.73
CA ASN A 127 17.88 2.54 11.46
C ASN A 127 18.96 2.45 12.57
N GLY A 128 19.46 1.25 12.88
CA GLY A 128 20.49 1.01 13.89
C GLY A 128 20.00 1.11 15.34
N GLN A 129 18.68 1.30 15.57
CA GLN A 129 18.12 1.43 16.90
C GLN A 129 17.55 0.11 17.42
N ASP A 130 17.45 -0.01 18.74
CA ASP A 130 16.82 -1.17 19.40
C ASP A 130 15.32 -0.96 19.67
N VAL A 131 14.80 0.21 19.32
CA VAL A 131 13.39 0.59 19.48
C VAL A 131 12.79 1.00 18.13
N PRO A 132 11.45 0.91 17.95
CA PRO A 132 10.80 1.40 16.76
C PRO A 132 11.02 2.92 16.58
N VAL A 133 11.33 3.33 15.34
CA VAL A 133 11.54 4.73 14.96
C VAL A 133 10.41 5.16 14.03
N LEU A 134 9.80 6.30 14.35
CA LEU A 134 8.74 6.87 13.50
C LEU A 134 9.31 7.30 12.14
N LEU A 135 8.69 6.80 11.08
CA LEU A 135 8.86 7.26 9.70
C LEU A 135 7.60 7.96 9.25
N GLU A 136 7.76 9.15 8.71
CA GLU A 136 6.65 9.91 8.12
C GLU A 136 7.06 10.53 6.80
N ASP A 137 6.10 10.61 5.89
CA ASP A 137 6.16 11.35 4.64
C ASP A 137 4.76 11.88 4.30
N ASP A 138 4.66 12.92 3.50
CA ASP A 138 3.41 13.40 2.97
C ASP A 138 3.35 13.10 1.45
N LEU A 139 2.28 12.45 1.02
CA LEU A 139 1.93 12.36 -0.39
C LEU A 139 1.15 13.63 -0.75
N LEU A 140 1.76 14.45 -1.59
CA LEU A 140 1.25 15.75 -1.98
C LEU A 140 0.58 15.68 -3.35
N PHE A 141 -0.58 16.33 -3.50
CA PHE A 141 -1.34 16.48 -4.73
C PHE A 141 -1.44 17.96 -5.05
N LEU A 142 -0.62 18.46 -5.98
CA LEU A 142 -0.70 19.81 -6.49
C LEU A 142 -1.69 19.85 -7.65
N LEU A 143 -2.81 20.53 -7.49
CA LEU A 143 -3.86 20.67 -8.49
C LEU A 143 -3.50 21.77 -9.51
N GLU A 144 -4.09 21.72 -10.71
CA GLU A 144 -3.93 22.75 -11.73
C GLU A 144 -4.40 24.13 -11.24
N SER A 145 -5.36 24.17 -10.31
CA SER A 145 -5.82 25.38 -9.61
C SER A 145 -4.76 26.02 -8.70
N GLY A 146 -3.63 25.36 -8.45
CA GLY A 146 -2.60 25.77 -7.50
C GLY A 146 -2.86 25.35 -6.06
N VAL A 147 -3.99 24.69 -5.77
CA VAL A 147 -4.26 24.11 -4.44
C VAL A 147 -3.38 22.89 -4.25
N GLU A 148 -2.75 22.77 -3.09
CA GLU A 148 -2.03 21.58 -2.66
C GLU A 148 -2.82 20.87 -1.55
N GLN A 149 -3.10 19.59 -1.75
CA GLN A 149 -3.70 18.69 -0.76
C GLN A 149 -2.73 17.59 -0.41
N LYS A 150 -2.90 16.94 0.74
CA LYS A 150 -1.98 15.90 1.17
C LYS A 150 -2.66 14.76 1.92
N VAL A 151 -2.00 13.61 1.89
CA VAL A 151 -2.28 12.44 2.73
C VAL A 151 -0.99 12.09 3.47
N ASN A 152 -1.06 11.97 4.80
CA ASN A 152 0.10 11.58 5.60
C ASN A 152 0.34 10.07 5.54
N LEU A 153 1.59 9.67 5.35
CA LEU A 153 2.05 8.29 5.36
C LEU A 153 2.94 8.10 6.58
N ARG A 154 2.62 7.12 7.44
CA ARG A 154 3.40 6.89 8.67
C ARG A 154 3.52 5.43 9.04
N ALA A 155 4.65 5.09 9.65
CA ALA A 155 4.95 3.78 10.21
C ALA A 155 5.97 3.89 11.34
N PHE A 156 6.01 2.91 12.23
CA PHE A 156 7.12 2.73 13.16
C PHE A 156 8.05 1.64 12.62
N SER A 157 9.21 2.04 12.11
CA SER A 157 10.23 1.12 11.60
C SER A 157 11.07 0.56 12.73
N TRP A 158 11.14 -0.76 12.84
CA TRP A 158 11.93 -1.45 13.86
C TRP A 158 12.91 -2.43 13.20
N ASP A 159 14.18 -2.31 13.57
CA ASP A 159 15.21 -3.22 13.09
C ASP A 159 14.98 -4.63 13.65
N ALA A 160 14.84 -5.60 12.75
CA ALA A 160 14.65 -7.00 13.10
C ALA A 160 15.80 -7.88 12.59
N GLN A 161 16.06 -8.96 13.31
CA GLN A 161 16.92 -10.05 12.83
C GLN A 161 16.07 -11.00 11.98
N LEU A 162 16.43 -11.16 10.70
CA LEU A 162 15.70 -12.02 9.79
C LEU A 162 16.34 -13.41 9.76
N MET A 163 15.55 -14.45 10.01
CA MET A 163 15.94 -15.85 9.89
C MET A 163 14.98 -16.58 8.94
N ASP A 164 15.50 -17.33 7.98
CA ASP A 164 14.65 -18.17 7.13
C ASP A 164 14.10 -19.36 7.93
N SER A 165 15.01 -20.14 8.52
CA SER A 165 14.67 -21.28 9.37
C SER A 165 15.78 -21.50 10.40
N LEU A 166 15.43 -22.11 11.52
CA LEU A 166 16.38 -22.49 12.56
C LEU A 166 16.20 -23.99 12.91
N VAL A 167 17.26 -24.77 12.79
CA VAL A 167 17.30 -26.16 13.24
C VAL A 167 18.23 -26.27 14.44
N VAL A 168 17.65 -26.49 15.61
CA VAL A 168 18.36 -26.60 16.88
C VAL A 168 18.74 -28.07 17.12
N LYS A 169 20.01 -28.42 16.85
CA LYS A 169 20.54 -29.79 17.01
C LYS A 169 21.25 -30.02 18.33
N ASN A 170 21.63 -28.96 19.00
CA ASN A 170 22.26 -28.95 20.32
C ASN A 170 21.58 -27.90 21.18
N ASP A 171 21.84 -27.90 22.50
CA ASP A 171 21.29 -26.89 23.37
C ASP A 171 21.68 -25.49 22.92
N MET A 172 20.67 -24.64 22.78
CA MET A 172 20.79 -23.28 22.26
C MET A 172 19.98 -22.30 23.07
N ILE A 173 20.52 -21.08 23.24
CA ILE A 173 19.83 -19.97 23.90
C ILE A 173 19.58 -18.86 22.86
N ILE A 174 18.37 -18.33 22.85
CA ILE A 174 17.98 -17.11 22.12
C ILE A 174 17.68 -16.04 23.17
N GLU A 175 18.38 -14.91 23.05
CA GLU A 175 18.16 -13.72 23.84
C GLU A 175 18.46 -12.49 22.96
N SER A 176 17.48 -11.60 22.77
CA SER A 176 17.61 -10.46 21.86
C SER A 176 16.70 -9.32 22.27
N SER A 177 17.23 -8.09 22.31
CA SER A 177 16.46 -6.87 22.45
C SER A 177 15.75 -6.47 21.14
N LYS A 178 16.28 -6.92 19.99
CA LYS A 178 15.66 -6.72 18.68
C LYS A 178 14.71 -7.87 18.36
N PRO A 179 13.59 -7.60 17.69
CA PRO A 179 12.70 -8.67 17.24
C PRO A 179 13.41 -9.61 16.27
N ILE A 180 13.06 -10.89 16.36
CA ILE A 180 13.55 -11.93 15.45
C ILE A 180 12.37 -12.39 14.60
N VAL A 181 12.49 -12.26 13.27
CA VAL A 181 11.47 -12.70 12.30
C VAL A 181 11.88 -14.02 11.69
N ILE A 182 11.09 -15.07 11.94
CA ILE A 182 11.30 -16.42 11.47
C ILE A 182 10.36 -16.69 10.29
N ARG A 183 10.90 -16.89 9.09
CA ARG A 183 10.08 -17.01 7.87
C ARG A 183 9.50 -18.41 7.66
N LYS A 184 10.26 -19.47 7.98
CA LYS A 184 9.89 -20.88 7.69
C LYS A 184 9.70 -21.74 8.93
N GLY A 185 10.15 -21.28 10.10
CA GLY A 185 9.95 -21.97 11.36
C GLY A 185 11.23 -22.38 12.08
N ILE A 186 11.04 -22.93 13.28
CA ILE A 186 12.09 -23.47 14.15
C ILE A 186 11.82 -24.96 14.35
N VAL A 187 12.84 -25.78 14.24
CA VAL A 187 12.77 -27.21 14.57
C VAL A 187 13.75 -27.49 15.70
N VAL A 188 13.27 -28.04 16.83
CA VAL A 188 14.10 -28.44 17.96
C VAL A 188 14.24 -29.96 17.92
N ASP A 189 15.45 -30.45 17.68
CA ASP A 189 15.75 -31.86 17.56
C ASP A 189 15.57 -32.61 18.90
N SER A 190 15.35 -33.92 18.85
CA SER A 190 14.94 -34.78 19.99
C SER A 190 15.91 -34.76 21.18
N LEU A 191 17.18 -34.46 20.95
CA LEU A 191 18.22 -34.40 21.99
C LEU A 191 18.64 -32.97 22.35
N ALA A 192 17.96 -31.95 21.76
CA ALA A 192 18.31 -30.56 21.95
C ALA A 192 17.30 -29.81 22.84
N THR A 193 17.78 -28.77 23.49
CA THR A 193 16.98 -27.83 24.24
C THR A 193 17.10 -26.42 23.60
N LEU A 194 15.99 -25.84 23.20
CA LEU A 194 15.91 -24.42 22.88
C LEU A 194 15.46 -23.66 24.10
N THR A 195 16.28 -22.73 24.57
CA THR A 195 15.93 -21.80 25.63
C THR A 195 15.71 -20.42 25.04
N VAL A 196 14.56 -19.82 25.32
CA VAL A 196 14.25 -18.43 24.90
C VAL A 196 14.17 -17.57 26.15
N ASN A 197 15.08 -16.61 26.25
CA ASN A 197 15.17 -15.70 27.40
C ASN A 197 14.49 -14.35 27.09
N HIS A 198 13.98 -13.69 28.13
CA HIS A 198 13.62 -12.27 28.08
C HIS A 198 14.86 -11.42 27.72
N PRO A 199 14.75 -10.34 26.88
CA PRO A 199 13.53 -9.71 26.36
C PRO A 199 13.14 -10.12 24.91
N THR A 200 13.29 -11.37 24.54
CA THR A 200 13.12 -11.83 23.16
C THR A 200 11.67 -11.74 22.66
N THR A 201 11.49 -11.15 21.47
CA THR A 201 10.25 -11.22 20.70
C THR A 201 10.48 -12.00 19.40
N LEU A 202 9.76 -13.11 19.21
CA LEU A 202 9.77 -13.91 17.99
C LEU A 202 8.51 -13.62 17.17
N TYR A 203 8.72 -13.29 15.90
CA TYR A 203 7.65 -13.13 14.92
C TYR A 203 7.74 -14.26 13.90
N PHE A 204 6.62 -14.92 13.63
CA PHE A 204 6.55 -16.04 12.71
C PHE A 204 5.84 -15.62 11.42
N GLY A 205 6.48 -15.87 10.28
CA GLY A 205 5.87 -15.71 8.97
C GLY A 205 4.65 -16.62 8.76
N ALA A 206 3.94 -16.42 7.67
CA ALA A 206 2.82 -17.28 7.30
C ALA A 206 3.29 -18.75 7.23
N ASP A 207 2.54 -19.66 7.86
CA ASP A 207 2.81 -21.08 7.95
C ASP A 207 4.11 -21.45 8.72
N ALA A 208 4.74 -20.48 9.40
CA ALA A 208 5.88 -20.72 10.27
C ALA A 208 5.45 -21.00 11.73
N GLY A 209 6.22 -21.79 12.44
CA GLY A 209 5.96 -22.15 13.84
C GLY A 209 7.19 -22.78 14.49
N ILE A 210 7.00 -23.46 15.62
CA ILE A 210 8.04 -24.19 16.33
C ILE A 210 7.62 -25.64 16.44
N ASP A 211 8.38 -26.54 15.80
CA ASP A 211 8.25 -27.98 15.93
C ASP A 211 9.25 -28.46 16.98
N VAL A 212 8.73 -28.96 18.11
CA VAL A 212 9.58 -29.40 19.26
C VAL A 212 9.56 -30.91 19.40
N PHE A 213 10.65 -31.58 19.00
CA PHE A 213 10.88 -32.97 19.26
C PHE A 213 11.72 -33.18 20.54
N GLY A 214 12.48 -32.18 20.94
CA GLY A 214 13.29 -32.13 22.16
C GLY A 214 12.60 -31.33 23.28
N ARG A 215 13.22 -30.26 23.70
CA ARG A 215 12.71 -29.40 24.79
C ARG A 215 12.70 -27.92 24.40
N LEU A 216 11.63 -27.24 24.75
CA LEU A 216 11.53 -25.76 24.71
C LEU A 216 11.42 -25.23 26.13
N LEU A 217 12.30 -24.31 26.52
CA LEU A 217 12.26 -23.58 27.79
C LEU A 217 12.08 -22.09 27.50
N VAL A 218 11.17 -21.47 28.23
CA VAL A 218 10.95 -20.03 28.17
C VAL A 218 11.20 -19.43 29.54
N HIS A 219 12.23 -18.60 29.63
CA HIS A 219 12.62 -17.96 30.88
C HIS A 219 12.10 -16.52 30.92
N LEU A 220 11.18 -16.31 31.83
CA LEU A 220 10.68 -15.00 32.20
C LEU A 220 11.49 -14.46 33.36
N ASN A 221 11.71 -13.16 33.40
CA ASN A 221 12.19 -12.51 34.60
C ASN A 221 11.05 -11.72 35.25
N THR A 222 11.29 -11.11 36.42
CA THR A 222 10.25 -10.39 37.18
C THR A 222 9.79 -9.11 36.51
N VAL A 223 10.42 -8.67 35.41
CA VAL A 223 10.23 -7.34 34.81
C VAL A 223 9.78 -7.43 33.34
N GLY A 224 9.81 -8.61 32.72
CA GLY A 224 9.51 -8.73 31.30
C GLY A 224 9.07 -10.11 30.86
N GLU A 225 8.63 -10.19 29.63
CA GLU A 225 8.06 -11.37 29.00
C GLU A 225 8.83 -11.75 27.72
N VAL A 226 8.66 -13.00 27.30
CA VAL A 226 9.02 -13.47 25.97
C VAL A 226 7.74 -13.45 25.13
N VAL A 227 7.79 -12.78 23.99
CA VAL A 227 6.63 -12.66 23.09
C VAL A 227 6.83 -13.56 21.86
N MET A 228 5.82 -14.35 21.52
CA MET A 228 5.80 -15.19 20.31
C MET A 228 4.47 -14.93 19.58
N ARG A 229 4.54 -14.44 18.34
CA ARG A 229 3.33 -14.11 17.56
C ARG A 229 3.57 -14.16 16.05
N GLY A 230 2.50 -14.10 15.25
CA GLY A 230 2.61 -13.92 13.80
C GLY A 230 3.24 -12.56 13.42
N ASP A 231 3.91 -12.51 12.29
CA ASP A 231 4.53 -11.29 11.74
C ASP A 231 3.52 -10.34 11.10
N ARG A 232 2.30 -10.83 10.82
CA ARG A 232 1.21 -10.08 10.21
C ARG A 232 -0.09 -10.37 10.96
N THR A 233 -0.80 -9.33 11.29
CA THR A 233 -2.18 -9.35 11.82
C THR A 233 -3.15 -8.90 10.73
#